data_743afed15547558427ff7b12a598c6e1
#
_entry.id   743afed15547558427ff7b12a598c6e1
#
_cell.length_a   1.000
_cell.length_b   1.000
_cell.length_c   1.000
_cell.angle_alpha   90.00
_cell.angle_beta   90.00
_cell.angle_gamma   90.00
#
_symmetry.space_group_name_H-M   'P 1'
#
loop_
_entity.id
_entity.type
_entity.pdbx_description
1 polymer ?
#
loop_
_entity_poly.entity_id
_entity_poly.type
_entity_poly.pdbx_seq_one_letter_code
_entity_poly.pdbx_strand_id
1 'polypeptide(L)'
;ASSFLFAALSSVMLIGLSLSIEIFPNMPAMVGFFMLAIVSWLSARSLEQTLNELRSINANLDRVVTERTQALAESLEREKVEAGRNQAILNSIADGVIVFDRKWNAMMANPAIRSMLDIPLELIHGKNFRELIEHPKLQSKSRGLLYAMIEHETQPVGFRIEWGAKTLSVSAAQVYNISGDNIGTVTVFRDFTREAEVERLKSTFVAIVSHELRTPLNAILGYAEMFKESIYGPMNEKQVNMADRIMKNTERLLGLINDLLDQAQMEAGKLTIKMAPLRPAELLETLHGVMDKTAADKGLILTSEIDDHLPEVLNGDPARLHQILVNLVNNAVKFTDRGSVNVRLFYPNAHRWGIEVMDTGRGIPEADIPHIFDTFRQVEGTTTRVHGGFGLGLSIVKQLVGLMNGEIMVKSTIDVGTIFIITLPLVVTELLEKDRTIP
;
A
#
# COMPACT_ATOMS: atom_id res chain seq x y z
N ALA A 1 23.41 -24.44 79.50
CA ALA A 1 22.84 -24.89 80.79
C ALA A 1 23.72 -25.94 81.46
N SER A 2 24.26 -26.92 80.78
CA SER A 2 25.10 -27.99 81.35
C SER A 2 26.42 -27.50 81.93
N SER A 3 27.11 -26.53 81.31
CA SER A 3 28.38 -25.97 81.75
C SER A 3 28.24 -25.15 83.02
N PHE A 4 27.15 -24.39 83.17
CA PHE A 4 26.87 -23.65 84.39
C PHE A 4 26.50 -24.59 85.50
N LEU A 5 25.69 -25.62 85.25
CA LEU A 5 25.34 -26.64 86.26
C LEU A 5 26.56 -27.40 86.70
N PHE A 6 27.46 -27.74 85.79
CA PHE A 6 28.73 -28.42 86.14
C PHE A 6 29.65 -27.58 86.96
N ALA A 7 29.78 -26.27 86.61
CA ALA A 7 30.60 -25.32 87.38
C ALA A 7 29.99 -25.04 88.78
N ALA A 8 28.67 -24.92 88.86
CA ALA A 8 27.97 -24.79 90.10
C ALA A 8 28.13 -26.03 91.00
N LEU A 9 27.97 -27.25 90.48
CA LEU A 9 28.18 -28.50 91.16
C LEU A 9 29.65 -28.64 91.58
N SER A 10 30.63 -28.32 90.72
CA SER A 10 32.07 -28.39 91.03
C SER A 10 32.41 -27.42 92.15
N SER A 11 31.82 -26.19 92.18
CA SER A 11 32.00 -25.22 93.23
C SER A 11 31.40 -25.68 94.59
N VAL A 12 30.21 -26.30 94.52
CA VAL A 12 29.56 -26.83 95.71
C VAL A 12 30.38 -28.06 96.25
N MET A 13 30.89 -28.86 95.35
CA MET A 13 31.74 -30.02 95.72
C MET A 13 33.07 -29.61 96.36
N LEU A 14 33.70 -28.56 95.84
CA LEU A 14 34.92 -27.93 96.38
C LEU A 14 34.68 -27.31 97.73
N ILE A 15 33.58 -26.68 97.96
CA ILE A 15 33.16 -26.11 99.25
C ILE A 15 32.95 -27.27 100.27
N GLY A 16 32.23 -28.28 99.81
CA GLY A 16 31.98 -29.44 100.68
C GLY A 16 33.24 -30.19 101.06
N LEU A 17 34.19 -30.38 100.15
CA LEU A 17 35.48 -30.97 100.40
C LEU A 17 36.36 -30.11 101.28
N SER A 18 36.37 -28.79 101.12
CA SER A 18 37.11 -27.88 101.98
C SER A 18 36.58 -27.80 103.45
N LEU A 19 35.30 -27.97 103.66
CA LEU A 19 34.68 -28.05 104.94
C LEU A 19 34.96 -29.37 105.59
N SER A 20 35.17 -30.50 104.87
CA SER A 20 35.47 -31.87 105.41
C SER A 20 36.94 -32.01 105.83
N ILE A 21 37.85 -31.10 105.40
CA ILE A 21 39.32 -31.18 105.65
C ILE A 21 39.83 -30.03 106.51
N GLU A 22 38.98 -29.20 107.10
CA GLU A 22 39.30 -28.04 107.92
C GLU A 22 40.29 -27.02 107.25
N ILE A 23 40.36 -26.98 105.88
CA ILE A 23 41.18 -26.08 105.16
C ILE A 23 40.31 -24.89 104.71
N PHE A 24 40.66 -23.64 105.09
CA PHE A 24 39.93 -22.42 104.64
C PHE A 24 39.92 -22.41 103.13
N PRO A 25 38.77 -22.28 102.55
CA PRO A 25 38.64 -22.20 101.06
C PRO A 25 39.41 -20.99 100.56
N ASN A 26 40.21 -21.20 99.51
CA ASN A 26 40.90 -20.11 98.77
C ASN A 26 39.87 -19.25 98.03
N MET A 27 39.33 -18.21 98.69
CA MET A 27 38.26 -17.37 98.16
C MET A 27 38.57 -16.74 96.83
N PRO A 28 39.83 -16.29 96.48
CA PRO A 28 40.18 -15.79 95.14
C PRO A 28 40.07 -16.82 94.08
N ALA A 29 40.49 -18.08 94.39
CA ALA A 29 40.38 -19.18 93.40
C ALA A 29 38.93 -19.55 93.07
N MET A 30 38.05 -19.58 94.09
CA MET A 30 36.60 -19.83 93.92
C MET A 30 35.94 -18.74 93.11
N VAL A 31 36.23 -17.46 93.34
CA VAL A 31 35.73 -16.34 92.55
C VAL A 31 36.20 -16.49 91.09
N GLY A 32 37.51 -16.86 90.90
CA GLY A 32 38.07 -17.12 89.56
C GLY A 32 37.32 -18.23 88.80
N PHE A 33 37.08 -19.36 89.46
CA PHE A 33 36.30 -20.47 88.83
C PHE A 33 34.84 -20.04 88.50
N PHE A 34 34.22 -19.29 89.42
CA PHE A 34 32.84 -18.80 89.20
C PHE A 34 32.78 -17.81 88.03
N MET A 35 33.74 -16.91 87.94
CA MET A 35 33.88 -15.97 86.81
C MET A 35 34.13 -16.69 85.50
N LEU A 36 35.03 -17.70 85.48
CA LEU A 36 35.30 -18.55 84.30
C LEU A 36 34.04 -19.31 83.88
N ALA A 37 33.28 -19.83 84.85
CA ALA A 37 32.02 -20.53 84.54
C ALA A 37 30.95 -19.60 83.97
N ILE A 38 30.85 -18.37 84.45
CA ILE A 38 29.94 -17.37 83.93
C ILE A 38 30.38 -16.98 82.45
N VAL A 39 31.64 -16.70 82.25
CA VAL A 39 32.16 -16.35 80.92
C VAL A 39 31.97 -17.51 79.93
N SER A 40 32.26 -18.76 80.35
CA SER A 40 32.02 -19.95 79.55
C SER A 40 30.54 -20.10 79.22
N TRP A 41 29.64 -19.93 80.18
CA TRP A 41 28.18 -20.00 79.96
C TRP A 41 27.70 -18.90 79.03
N LEU A 42 28.14 -17.64 79.23
CA LEU A 42 27.78 -16.53 78.34
C LEU A 42 28.28 -16.77 76.92
N SER A 43 29.53 -17.23 76.77
CA SER A 43 30.11 -17.60 75.45
C SER A 43 29.33 -18.70 74.78
N ALA A 44 29.00 -19.80 75.52
CA ALA A 44 28.21 -20.88 74.99
C ALA A 44 26.80 -20.41 74.58
N ARG A 45 26.16 -19.60 75.39
CA ARG A 45 24.84 -19.04 75.08
C ARG A 45 24.88 -18.08 73.86
N SER A 46 25.90 -17.21 73.77
CA SER A 46 26.11 -16.36 72.60
C SER A 46 26.36 -17.19 71.34
N LEU A 47 27.18 -18.21 71.39
CA LEU A 47 27.45 -19.11 70.30
C LEU A 47 26.19 -19.84 69.83
N GLU A 48 25.38 -20.37 70.79
CA GLU A 48 24.10 -21.03 70.51
C GLU A 48 23.11 -20.07 69.82
N GLN A 49 23.03 -18.81 70.27
CA GLN A 49 22.21 -17.77 69.63
C GLN A 49 22.68 -17.51 68.20
N THR A 50 23.98 -17.26 67.99
CA THR A 50 24.56 -17.01 66.66
C THR A 50 24.35 -18.21 65.71
N LEU A 51 24.51 -19.45 66.22
CA LEU A 51 24.25 -20.67 65.42
C LEU A 51 22.76 -20.77 65.00
N ASN A 52 21.85 -20.43 65.93
CA ASN A 52 20.41 -20.44 65.61
C ASN A 52 20.04 -19.36 64.60
N GLU A 53 20.61 -18.13 64.75
CA GLU A 53 20.46 -17.09 63.74
C GLU A 53 21.00 -17.51 62.38
N LEU A 54 22.21 -18.04 62.31
CA LEU A 54 22.82 -18.56 61.07
C LEU A 54 21.93 -19.68 60.43
N ARG A 55 21.40 -20.60 61.25
CA ARG A 55 20.50 -21.64 60.70
C ARG A 55 19.21 -21.04 60.15
N SER A 56 18.64 -20.03 60.82
CA SER A 56 17.43 -19.34 60.37
C SER A 56 17.68 -18.57 59.07
N ILE A 57 18.84 -17.89 58.97
CA ILE A 57 19.25 -17.19 57.76
C ILE A 57 19.46 -18.16 56.59
N ASN A 58 20.20 -19.28 56.84
CA ASN A 58 20.40 -20.30 55.79
C ASN A 58 19.06 -20.91 55.34
N ALA A 59 18.18 -21.29 56.26
CA ALA A 59 16.88 -21.81 55.91
C ALA A 59 16.02 -20.82 55.10
N ASN A 60 16.09 -19.53 55.47
CA ASN A 60 15.41 -18.49 54.72
C ASN A 60 16.05 -18.27 53.36
N LEU A 61 17.39 -18.29 53.26
CA LEU A 61 18.13 -18.14 52.02
C LEU A 61 17.79 -19.29 51.08
N ASP A 62 17.82 -20.53 51.53
CA ASP A 62 17.48 -21.76 50.76
C ASP A 62 16.06 -21.65 50.24
N ARG A 63 15.11 -21.20 51.04
CA ARG A 63 13.72 -20.98 50.60
C ARG A 63 13.65 -19.92 49.52
N VAL A 64 14.27 -18.74 49.70
CA VAL A 64 14.26 -17.66 48.72
C VAL A 64 14.94 -18.06 47.42
N VAL A 65 16.08 -18.79 47.51
CA VAL A 65 16.76 -19.29 46.29
C VAL A 65 15.87 -20.30 45.54
N THR A 66 15.23 -21.21 46.27
CA THR A 66 14.32 -22.18 45.65
C THR A 66 13.12 -21.51 45.00
N GLU A 67 12.46 -20.58 45.69
CA GLU A 67 11.33 -19.79 45.14
C GLU A 67 11.74 -18.96 43.89
N ARG A 68 12.90 -18.32 43.95
CA ARG A 68 13.41 -17.54 42.80
C ARG A 68 13.79 -18.42 41.63
N THR A 69 14.43 -19.55 41.88
CA THR A 69 14.83 -20.48 40.82
C THR A 69 13.61 -21.10 40.14
N GLN A 70 12.59 -21.46 40.93
CA GLN A 70 11.34 -21.95 40.38
C GLN A 70 10.61 -20.88 39.56
N ALA A 71 10.47 -19.65 40.06
CA ALA A 71 9.83 -18.53 39.34
C ALA A 71 10.58 -18.21 38.03
N LEU A 72 11.91 -18.25 38.03
CA LEU A 72 12.73 -18.06 36.85
C LEU A 72 12.51 -19.20 35.84
N ALA A 73 12.48 -20.45 36.30
CA ALA A 73 12.21 -21.61 35.42
C ALA A 73 10.83 -21.51 34.76
N GLU A 74 9.80 -21.16 35.55
CA GLU A 74 8.45 -20.96 35.02
C GLU A 74 8.36 -19.77 34.01
N SER A 75 9.11 -18.72 34.28
CA SER A 75 9.18 -17.56 33.36
C SER A 75 9.86 -17.92 32.04
N LEU A 76 10.99 -18.63 32.12
CA LEU A 76 11.71 -19.11 30.93
C LEU A 76 10.88 -20.11 30.11
N GLU A 77 10.13 -20.97 30.78
CA GLU A 77 9.27 -21.96 30.09
C GLU A 77 8.12 -21.21 29.35
N ARG A 78 7.49 -20.23 29.99
CA ARG A 78 6.47 -19.40 29.35
C ARG A 78 7.04 -18.68 28.11
N GLU A 79 8.21 -18.06 28.26
CA GLU A 79 8.88 -17.37 27.15
C GLU A 79 9.19 -18.31 25.99
N LYS A 80 9.68 -19.54 26.27
CA LYS A 80 9.92 -20.57 25.24
C LYS A 80 8.65 -21.00 24.53
N VAL A 81 7.57 -21.22 25.28
CA VAL A 81 6.27 -21.60 24.71
C VAL A 81 5.74 -20.48 23.83
N GLU A 82 5.83 -19.22 24.26
CA GLU A 82 5.39 -18.06 23.48
C GLU A 82 6.24 -17.87 22.22
N ALA A 83 7.57 -17.95 22.33
CA ALA A 83 8.46 -17.90 21.19
C ALA A 83 8.19 -19.05 20.19
N GLY A 84 8.00 -20.27 20.68
CA GLY A 84 7.63 -21.41 19.85
C GLY A 84 6.29 -21.24 19.14
N ARG A 85 5.29 -20.67 19.82
CA ARG A 85 3.99 -20.34 19.22
C ARG A 85 4.14 -19.29 18.12
N ASN A 86 4.87 -18.22 18.37
CA ASN A 86 5.10 -17.17 17.37
C ASN A 86 5.84 -17.72 16.15
N GLN A 87 6.84 -18.56 16.35
CA GLN A 87 7.54 -19.23 15.27
C GLN A 87 6.63 -20.17 14.46
N ALA A 88 5.76 -20.94 15.13
CA ALA A 88 4.79 -21.80 14.45
C ALA A 88 3.79 -21.00 13.61
N ILE A 89 3.31 -19.87 14.13
CA ILE A 89 2.43 -18.95 13.38
C ILE A 89 3.15 -18.45 12.12
N LEU A 90 4.37 -17.94 12.24
CA LEU A 90 5.15 -17.45 11.11
C LEU A 90 5.41 -18.54 10.06
N ASN A 91 5.69 -19.76 10.52
CA ASN A 91 5.94 -20.90 9.63
C ASN A 91 4.68 -21.38 8.91
N SER A 92 3.48 -21.13 9.46
CA SER A 92 2.19 -21.50 8.86
C SER A 92 1.68 -20.50 7.82
N ILE A 93 2.27 -19.29 7.76
CA ILE A 93 1.90 -18.27 6.78
C ILE A 93 2.36 -18.75 5.39
N ALA A 94 1.41 -18.79 4.45
CA ALA A 94 1.68 -19.20 3.06
C ALA A 94 2.49 -18.14 2.29
N ASP A 95 2.36 -16.86 2.68
CA ASP A 95 3.16 -15.78 2.13
C ASP A 95 4.59 -15.83 2.69
N GLY A 96 5.57 -15.46 1.87
CA GLY A 96 6.96 -15.35 2.29
C GLY A 96 7.18 -14.14 3.18
N VAL A 97 7.74 -14.34 4.36
CA VAL A 97 8.01 -13.24 5.30
C VAL A 97 9.49 -13.20 5.61
N ILE A 98 10.09 -12.01 5.48
CA ILE A 98 11.45 -11.72 5.95
C ILE A 98 11.37 -10.53 6.91
N VAL A 99 12.01 -10.67 8.06
CA VAL A 99 12.18 -9.60 9.05
C VAL A 99 13.61 -9.08 8.97
N PHE A 100 13.77 -7.79 8.78
CA PHE A 100 15.05 -7.11 8.71
C PHE A 100 15.29 -6.22 9.94
N ASP A 101 16.55 -6.07 10.34
CA ASP A 101 16.97 -5.06 11.29
C ASP A 101 16.95 -3.64 10.68
N ARG A 102 17.29 -2.62 11.49
CA ARG A 102 17.39 -1.22 11.01
C ARG A 102 18.42 -1.01 9.90
N LYS A 103 19.37 -1.93 9.73
CA LYS A 103 20.42 -1.90 8.71
C LYS A 103 20.06 -2.75 7.49
N TRP A 104 18.84 -3.25 7.44
CA TRP A 104 18.35 -4.13 6.39
C TRP A 104 19.06 -5.48 6.33
N ASN A 105 19.59 -6.00 7.44
CA ASN A 105 20.06 -7.38 7.52
C ASN A 105 18.93 -8.30 7.92
N ALA A 106 18.77 -9.42 7.22
CA ALA A 106 17.70 -10.39 7.46
C ALA A 106 17.90 -11.10 8.80
N MET A 107 17.03 -10.83 9.76
CA MET A 107 17.03 -11.45 11.08
C MET A 107 16.28 -12.79 11.07
N MET A 108 15.19 -12.86 10.31
CA MET A 108 14.31 -14.03 10.26
C MET A 108 13.67 -14.14 8.89
N ALA A 109 13.47 -15.37 8.42
CA ALA A 109 12.70 -15.69 7.23
C ALA A 109 11.87 -16.96 7.50
N ASN A 110 10.62 -16.99 7.03
CA ASN A 110 9.78 -18.16 7.16
C ASN A 110 10.04 -19.16 6.00
N PRO A 111 9.63 -20.44 6.15
CA PRO A 111 9.86 -21.47 5.12
C PRO A 111 9.25 -21.16 3.75
N ALA A 112 8.15 -20.39 3.68
CA ALA A 112 7.49 -20.02 2.42
C ALA A 112 8.41 -19.21 1.49
N ILE A 113 9.33 -18.41 2.04
CA ILE A 113 10.27 -17.62 1.26
C ILE A 113 11.18 -18.49 0.39
N ARG A 114 11.58 -19.67 0.90
CA ARG A 114 12.39 -20.63 0.13
C ARG A 114 11.72 -21.05 -1.17
N SER A 115 10.43 -21.36 -1.12
CA SER A 115 9.67 -21.78 -2.31
C SER A 115 9.40 -20.61 -3.26
N MET A 116 9.27 -19.39 -2.74
CA MET A 116 8.99 -18.18 -3.54
C MET A 116 10.22 -17.66 -4.27
N LEU A 117 11.31 -17.47 -3.54
CA LEU A 117 12.55 -16.94 -4.11
C LEU A 117 13.45 -18.04 -4.71
N ASP A 118 13.18 -19.30 -4.40
CA ASP A 118 14.05 -20.42 -4.75
C ASP A 118 15.50 -20.18 -4.28
N ILE A 119 15.61 -19.72 -3.01
CA ILE A 119 16.88 -19.47 -2.30
C ILE A 119 16.81 -20.23 -0.98
N PRO A 120 17.86 -20.99 -0.61
CA PRO A 120 17.95 -21.62 0.71
C PRO A 120 17.89 -20.57 1.83
N LEU A 121 17.18 -20.87 2.94
CA LEU A 121 17.01 -19.94 4.06
C LEU A 121 18.34 -19.55 4.69
N GLU A 122 19.31 -20.43 4.68
CA GLU A 122 20.67 -20.25 5.22
C GLU A 122 21.42 -19.15 4.46
N LEU A 123 21.08 -18.94 3.18
CA LEU A 123 21.66 -17.87 2.35
C LEU A 123 20.91 -16.55 2.49
N ILE A 124 19.79 -16.50 3.17
CA ILE A 124 19.01 -15.28 3.43
C ILE A 124 19.37 -14.74 4.82
N HIS A 125 19.47 -15.62 5.81
CA HIS A 125 19.73 -15.23 7.20
C HIS A 125 21.06 -14.47 7.34
N GLY A 126 20.99 -13.30 7.96
CA GLY A 126 22.14 -12.39 8.17
C GLY A 126 22.59 -11.62 6.92
N LYS A 127 21.99 -11.88 5.76
CA LYS A 127 22.30 -11.14 4.52
C LYS A 127 21.62 -9.80 4.48
N ASN A 128 22.29 -8.83 3.87
CA ASN A 128 21.72 -7.51 3.65
C ASN A 128 20.72 -7.56 2.49
N PHE A 129 19.62 -6.82 2.61
CA PHE A 129 18.59 -6.77 1.58
C PHE A 129 19.13 -6.35 0.20
N ARG A 130 20.18 -5.51 0.17
CA ARG A 130 20.85 -5.13 -1.08
C ARG A 130 21.44 -6.33 -1.83
N GLU A 131 21.92 -7.36 -1.12
CA GLU A 131 22.40 -8.59 -1.76
C GLU A 131 21.28 -9.35 -2.44
N LEU A 132 20.05 -9.30 -1.90
CA LEU A 132 18.86 -9.87 -2.54
C LEU A 132 18.43 -9.07 -3.77
N ILE A 133 18.56 -7.73 -3.76
CA ILE A 133 18.30 -6.86 -4.92
C ILE A 133 19.26 -7.12 -6.07
N GLU A 134 20.53 -7.45 -5.77
CA GLU A 134 21.53 -7.77 -6.80
C GLU A 134 21.41 -9.19 -7.35
N HIS A 135 20.49 -10.00 -6.81
CA HIS A 135 20.33 -11.39 -7.24
C HIS A 135 19.98 -11.48 -8.74
N PRO A 136 20.62 -12.40 -9.52
CA PRO A 136 20.41 -12.51 -10.98
C PRO A 136 18.98 -12.78 -11.41
N LYS A 137 18.16 -13.44 -10.57
CA LYS A 137 16.75 -13.72 -10.87
C LYS A 137 15.86 -12.47 -10.84
N LEU A 138 16.31 -11.36 -10.24
CA LEU A 138 15.56 -10.12 -10.19
C LEU A 138 15.79 -9.31 -11.46
N GLN A 139 14.72 -8.98 -12.17
CA GLN A 139 14.81 -8.15 -13.37
C GLN A 139 15.25 -6.72 -13.07
N SER A 140 16.01 -6.11 -13.96
CA SER A 140 16.57 -4.76 -13.78
C SER A 140 15.54 -3.69 -13.48
N LYS A 141 14.35 -3.76 -14.10
CA LYS A 141 13.24 -2.84 -13.86
C LYS A 141 12.73 -2.92 -12.41
N SER A 142 12.70 -4.11 -11.82
CA SER A 142 12.23 -4.34 -10.44
C SER A 142 13.25 -3.89 -9.38
N ARG A 143 14.56 -3.81 -9.72
CA ARG A 143 15.61 -3.36 -8.79
C ARG A 143 15.38 -1.93 -8.31
N GLY A 144 15.04 -1.01 -9.23
CA GLY A 144 14.77 0.39 -8.90
C GLY A 144 13.66 0.56 -7.86
N LEU A 145 12.59 -0.24 -7.95
CA LEU A 145 11.47 -0.23 -7.00
C LEU A 145 11.92 -0.68 -5.60
N LEU A 146 12.74 -1.72 -5.53
CA LEU A 146 13.27 -2.22 -4.25
C LEU A 146 14.29 -1.27 -3.62
N TYR A 147 15.12 -0.59 -4.41
CA TYR A 147 16.01 0.46 -3.91
C TYR A 147 15.22 1.65 -3.36
N ALA A 148 14.19 2.10 -4.06
CA ALA A 148 13.32 3.18 -3.58
C ALA A 148 12.64 2.84 -2.24
N MET A 149 12.30 1.55 -2.01
CA MET A 149 11.76 1.10 -0.74
C MET A 149 12.75 1.22 0.42
N ILE A 150 14.06 1.05 0.16
CA ILE A 150 15.11 1.21 1.17
C ILE A 150 15.37 2.70 1.48
N GLU A 151 15.35 3.55 0.45
CA GLU A 151 15.73 4.96 0.55
C GLU A 151 14.62 5.85 1.10
N HIS A 152 13.37 5.50 0.79
CA HIS A 152 12.21 6.25 1.26
C HIS A 152 11.55 5.49 2.41
N GLU A 153 11.77 5.94 3.64
CA GLU A 153 11.15 5.41 4.88
C GLU A 153 9.62 5.56 4.92
N THR A 154 8.99 5.94 3.82
CA THR A 154 7.58 6.29 3.73
C THR A 154 6.73 5.15 3.23
N GLN A 155 5.79 4.71 4.07
CA GLN A 155 4.55 3.94 3.89
C GLN A 155 4.63 2.59 3.13
N PRO A 156 3.81 1.60 3.55
CA PRO A 156 3.75 0.29 2.91
C PRO A 156 3.16 0.39 1.51
N VAL A 157 3.99 0.64 0.53
CA VAL A 157 3.59 0.59 -0.88
C VAL A 157 3.80 -0.84 -1.35
N GLY A 158 2.70 -1.55 -1.58
CA GLY A 158 2.76 -2.84 -2.28
C GLY A 158 3.10 -2.61 -3.75
N PHE A 159 4.15 -3.22 -4.24
CA PHE A 159 4.53 -3.20 -5.65
C PHE A 159 4.82 -4.62 -6.14
N ARG A 160 4.75 -4.82 -7.46
CA ARG A 160 5.01 -6.11 -8.10
C ARG A 160 6.43 -6.14 -8.64
N ILE A 161 7.12 -7.26 -8.42
CA ILE A 161 8.45 -7.53 -8.97
C ILE A 161 8.45 -8.82 -9.77
N GLU A 162 9.30 -8.88 -10.77
CA GLU A 162 9.56 -10.08 -11.55
C GLU A 162 10.79 -10.80 -10.97
N TRP A 163 10.59 -12.01 -10.48
CA TRP A 163 11.62 -12.86 -9.89
C TRP A 163 11.72 -14.20 -10.66
N GLY A 164 12.67 -14.29 -11.58
CA GLY A 164 12.74 -15.42 -12.50
C GLY A 164 11.48 -15.53 -13.36
N ALA A 165 10.76 -16.66 -13.23
CA ALA A 165 9.48 -16.88 -13.89
C ALA A 165 8.26 -16.46 -13.05
N LYS A 166 8.46 -15.94 -11.83
CA LYS A 166 7.38 -15.58 -10.92
C LYS A 166 7.16 -14.08 -10.87
N THR A 167 5.91 -13.69 -10.69
CA THR A 167 5.52 -12.33 -10.32
C THR A 167 5.20 -12.32 -8.83
N LEU A 168 5.98 -11.57 -8.04
CA LEU A 168 5.79 -11.45 -6.59
C LEU A 168 5.25 -10.07 -6.25
N SER A 169 4.23 -10.01 -5.40
CA SER A 169 3.82 -8.79 -4.74
C SER A 169 4.64 -8.62 -3.47
N VAL A 170 5.30 -7.47 -3.32
CA VAL A 170 6.15 -7.16 -2.17
C VAL A 170 5.54 -6.00 -1.42
N SER A 171 5.39 -6.16 -0.11
CA SER A 171 4.99 -5.08 0.78
C SER A 171 5.91 -5.06 1.99
N ALA A 172 6.20 -3.86 2.51
CA ALA A 172 7.05 -3.67 3.67
C ALA A 172 6.34 -2.80 4.71
N ALA A 173 6.52 -3.13 5.97
CA ALA A 173 6.00 -2.36 7.10
C ALA A 173 7.07 -2.25 8.17
N GLN A 174 7.21 -1.06 8.76
CA GLN A 174 8.12 -0.84 9.90
C GLN A 174 7.55 -1.47 11.17
N VAL A 175 8.44 -2.03 11.98
CA VAL A 175 8.10 -2.64 13.28
C VAL A 175 8.64 -1.75 14.40
N TYR A 176 7.76 -1.43 15.34
CA TYR A 176 8.09 -0.57 16.47
C TYR A 176 8.03 -1.38 17.77
N ASN A 177 8.90 -1.06 18.72
CA ASN A 177 8.83 -1.59 20.08
C ASN A 177 7.74 -0.87 20.89
N ILE A 178 7.52 -1.31 22.13
CA ILE A 178 6.53 -0.72 23.06
C ILE A 178 6.85 0.75 23.37
N SER A 179 8.13 1.15 23.28
CA SER A 179 8.60 2.53 23.49
C SER A 179 8.42 3.42 22.25
N GLY A 180 7.94 2.88 21.12
CA GLY A 180 7.77 3.63 19.88
C GLY A 180 9.01 3.73 19.00
N ASP A 181 10.12 3.03 19.37
CA ASP A 181 11.32 3.03 18.55
C ASP A 181 11.20 2.02 17.41
N ASN A 182 11.60 2.39 16.21
CA ASN A 182 11.71 1.46 15.10
C ASN A 182 12.77 0.40 15.40
N ILE A 183 12.38 -0.87 15.38
CA ILE A 183 13.28 -2.01 15.60
C ILE A 183 13.65 -2.75 14.33
N GLY A 184 12.98 -2.46 13.21
CA GLY A 184 13.26 -3.08 11.92
C GLY A 184 12.10 -2.99 10.95
N THR A 185 12.14 -3.80 9.91
CA THR A 185 11.12 -3.83 8.84
C THR A 185 10.70 -5.27 8.56
N VAL A 186 9.40 -5.51 8.48
CA VAL A 186 8.84 -6.77 7.97
C VAL A 186 8.52 -6.59 6.49
N THR A 187 9.04 -7.47 5.67
CA THR A 187 8.72 -7.53 4.24
C THR A 187 7.97 -8.81 3.93
N VAL A 188 6.82 -8.66 3.29
CA VAL A 188 5.95 -9.79 2.89
C VAL A 188 6.03 -9.95 1.38
N PHE A 189 6.26 -11.17 0.93
CA PHE A 189 6.28 -11.58 -0.46
C PHE A 189 5.09 -12.51 -0.70
N ARG A 190 4.27 -12.16 -1.66
CA ARG A 190 3.13 -12.99 -2.07
C ARG A 190 3.30 -13.42 -3.51
N ASP A 191 3.13 -14.71 -3.79
CA ASP A 191 3.13 -15.21 -5.16
C ASP A 191 1.85 -14.77 -5.87
N PHE A 192 2.01 -13.93 -6.86
CA PHE A 192 0.95 -13.33 -7.67
C PHE A 192 1.02 -13.81 -9.13
N THR A 193 1.79 -14.89 -9.38
CA THR A 193 2.10 -15.34 -10.74
C THR A 193 0.85 -15.74 -11.50
N ARG A 194 -0.02 -16.51 -10.87
CA ARG A 194 -1.26 -16.99 -11.50
C ARG A 194 -2.20 -15.84 -11.85
N GLU A 195 -2.39 -14.92 -10.94
CA GLU A 195 -3.23 -13.74 -11.15
C GLU A 195 -2.65 -12.85 -12.27
N ALA A 196 -1.33 -12.63 -12.26
CA ALA A 196 -0.64 -11.87 -13.30
C ALA A 196 -0.72 -12.54 -14.67
N GLU A 197 -0.61 -13.87 -14.73
CA GLU A 197 -0.80 -14.63 -15.97
C GLU A 197 -2.23 -14.48 -16.51
N VAL A 198 -3.24 -14.60 -15.65
CA VAL A 198 -4.65 -14.41 -16.03
C VAL A 198 -4.89 -12.99 -16.54
N GLU A 199 -4.37 -11.96 -15.86
CA GLU A 199 -4.43 -10.56 -16.32
C GLU A 199 -3.76 -10.39 -17.68
N ARG A 200 -2.59 -11.00 -17.88
CA ARG A 200 -1.85 -10.95 -19.13
C ARG A 200 -2.59 -11.65 -20.28
N LEU A 201 -3.13 -12.83 -20.01
CA LEU A 201 -3.94 -13.57 -20.99
C LEU A 201 -5.20 -12.80 -21.38
N LYS A 202 -5.93 -12.24 -20.39
CA LYS A 202 -7.11 -11.38 -20.61
C LYS A 202 -6.75 -10.19 -21.51
N SER A 203 -5.68 -9.48 -21.20
CA SER A 203 -5.21 -8.31 -21.95
C SER A 203 -4.79 -8.69 -23.39
N THR A 204 -4.07 -9.81 -23.54
CA THR A 204 -3.63 -10.31 -24.84
C THR A 204 -4.83 -10.76 -25.70
N PHE A 205 -5.79 -11.46 -25.10
CA PHE A 205 -7.02 -11.88 -25.78
C PHE A 205 -7.81 -10.67 -26.29
N VAL A 206 -8.02 -9.66 -25.45
CA VAL A 206 -8.74 -8.44 -25.85
C VAL A 206 -8.00 -7.72 -26.99
N ALA A 207 -6.66 -7.65 -26.95
CA ALA A 207 -5.87 -7.02 -28.01
C ALA A 207 -6.01 -7.77 -29.36
N ILE A 208 -5.94 -9.10 -29.33
CA ILE A 208 -6.11 -9.93 -30.55
C ILE A 208 -7.53 -9.77 -31.10
N VAL A 209 -8.56 -9.92 -30.25
CA VAL A 209 -9.96 -9.80 -30.69
C VAL A 209 -10.25 -8.40 -31.24
N SER A 210 -9.70 -7.35 -30.61
CA SER A 210 -9.85 -5.97 -31.11
C SER A 210 -9.24 -5.77 -32.49
N HIS A 211 -8.07 -6.33 -32.74
CA HIS A 211 -7.43 -6.28 -34.04
C HIS A 211 -8.23 -7.05 -35.09
N GLU A 212 -8.65 -8.28 -34.79
CA GLU A 212 -9.41 -9.13 -35.72
C GLU A 212 -10.83 -8.60 -36.03
N LEU A 213 -11.42 -7.82 -35.09
CA LEU A 213 -12.69 -7.14 -35.34
C LEU A 213 -12.53 -5.82 -36.09
N ARG A 214 -11.42 -5.08 -35.88
CA ARG A 214 -11.18 -3.81 -36.57
C ARG A 214 -11.06 -3.97 -38.09
N THR A 215 -10.38 -5.00 -38.54
CA THR A 215 -10.14 -5.25 -39.99
C THR A 215 -11.44 -5.39 -40.77
N PRO A 216 -12.39 -6.30 -40.44
CA PRO A 216 -13.64 -6.41 -41.17
C PRO A 216 -14.56 -5.18 -41.01
N LEU A 217 -14.53 -4.52 -39.84
CA LEU A 217 -15.33 -3.30 -39.63
C LEU A 217 -14.83 -2.15 -40.48
N ASN A 218 -13.52 -1.96 -40.64
CA ASN A 218 -12.97 -0.96 -41.55
C ASN A 218 -13.33 -1.27 -43.02
N ALA A 219 -13.36 -2.53 -43.42
CA ALA A 219 -13.83 -2.89 -44.74
C ALA A 219 -15.32 -2.56 -44.93
N ILE A 220 -16.18 -2.85 -43.94
CA ILE A 220 -17.62 -2.51 -43.99
C ILE A 220 -17.79 -0.97 -44.08
N LEU A 221 -17.01 -0.20 -43.27
CA LEU A 221 -17.02 1.24 -43.31
C LEU A 221 -16.63 1.76 -44.69
N GLY A 222 -15.50 1.28 -45.26
CA GLY A 222 -15.06 1.70 -46.58
C GLY A 222 -16.05 1.37 -47.70
N TYR A 223 -16.71 0.20 -47.65
CA TYR A 223 -17.78 -0.09 -48.61
C TYR A 223 -18.99 0.83 -48.45
N ALA A 224 -19.40 1.13 -47.23
CA ALA A 224 -20.50 2.06 -46.98
C ALA A 224 -20.18 3.49 -47.46
N GLU A 225 -18.92 3.95 -47.26
CA GLU A 225 -18.43 5.23 -47.78
C GLU A 225 -18.45 5.25 -49.32
N MET A 226 -17.92 4.21 -49.99
CA MET A 226 -17.95 4.10 -51.44
C MET A 226 -19.38 4.11 -52.01
N PHE A 227 -20.32 3.50 -51.33
CA PHE A 227 -21.74 3.58 -51.67
C PHE A 227 -22.28 5.00 -51.51
N LYS A 228 -22.01 5.67 -50.41
CA LYS A 228 -22.46 7.05 -50.16
C LYS A 228 -21.90 8.03 -51.18
N GLU A 229 -20.64 7.85 -51.58
CA GLU A 229 -19.97 8.66 -52.60
C GLU A 229 -20.39 8.33 -54.04
N SER A 230 -21.32 7.36 -54.21
CA SER A 230 -21.84 6.95 -55.51
C SER A 230 -20.78 6.38 -56.46
N ILE A 231 -19.66 5.79 -55.96
CA ILE A 231 -18.56 5.23 -56.77
C ILE A 231 -19.07 4.09 -57.66
N TYR A 232 -20.07 3.34 -57.21
CA TYR A 232 -20.67 2.22 -57.95
C TYR A 232 -21.93 2.62 -58.73
N GLY A 233 -22.17 3.91 -58.92
CA GLY A 233 -23.32 4.44 -59.65
C GLY A 233 -24.26 5.24 -58.72
N PRO A 234 -25.24 5.98 -59.30
CA PRO A 234 -26.14 6.85 -58.57
C PRO A 234 -27.02 6.06 -57.60
N MET A 235 -27.09 6.53 -56.35
CA MET A 235 -27.90 5.95 -55.29
C MET A 235 -29.17 6.77 -55.06
N ASN A 236 -30.27 6.09 -54.73
CA ASN A 236 -31.45 6.78 -54.29
C ASN A 236 -31.33 7.17 -52.81
N GLU A 237 -32.18 8.12 -52.39
CA GLU A 237 -32.14 8.69 -51.02
C GLU A 237 -32.23 7.61 -49.92
N LYS A 238 -33.03 6.54 -50.13
CA LYS A 238 -33.13 5.45 -49.16
C LYS A 238 -31.83 4.67 -49.00
N GLN A 239 -31.11 4.47 -50.11
CA GLN A 239 -29.82 3.78 -50.12
C GLN A 239 -28.74 4.60 -49.45
N VAL A 240 -28.70 5.93 -49.70
CA VAL A 240 -27.79 6.87 -48.99
C VAL A 240 -28.04 6.85 -47.50
N ASN A 241 -29.31 6.96 -47.10
CA ASN A 241 -29.67 6.86 -45.69
C ASN A 241 -29.30 5.53 -45.02
N MET A 242 -29.36 4.43 -45.79
CA MET A 242 -28.95 3.10 -45.28
C MET A 242 -27.42 3.04 -45.13
N ALA A 243 -26.64 3.57 -46.09
CA ALA A 243 -25.19 3.67 -45.99
C ALA A 243 -24.77 4.50 -44.76
N ASP A 244 -25.39 5.64 -44.57
CA ASP A 244 -25.14 6.48 -43.36
C ASP A 244 -25.42 5.73 -42.04
N ARG A 245 -26.48 4.92 -41.98
CA ARG A 245 -26.77 4.10 -40.81
C ARG A 245 -25.74 3.00 -40.61
N ILE A 246 -25.25 2.37 -41.65
CA ILE A 246 -24.19 1.37 -41.60
C ILE A 246 -22.90 2.02 -41.10
N MET A 247 -22.49 3.17 -41.65
CA MET A 247 -21.31 3.91 -41.24
C MET A 247 -21.38 4.24 -39.75
N LYS A 248 -22.45 4.91 -39.29
CA LYS A 248 -22.65 5.28 -37.87
C LYS A 248 -22.58 4.08 -36.92
N ASN A 249 -23.17 2.94 -37.29
CA ASN A 249 -23.12 1.74 -36.46
C ASN A 249 -21.72 1.11 -36.45
N THR A 250 -21.01 1.12 -37.56
CA THR A 250 -19.64 0.60 -37.67
C THR A 250 -18.67 1.46 -36.87
N GLU A 251 -18.74 2.78 -37.01
CA GLU A 251 -17.96 3.74 -36.19
C GLU A 251 -18.20 3.54 -34.69
N ARG A 252 -19.48 3.36 -34.31
CA ARG A 252 -19.84 3.07 -32.93
C ARG A 252 -19.22 1.77 -32.43
N LEU A 253 -19.21 0.70 -33.23
CA LEU A 253 -18.57 -0.57 -32.87
C LEU A 253 -17.06 -0.41 -32.73
N LEU A 254 -16.42 0.30 -33.67
CA LEU A 254 -14.99 0.60 -33.58
C LEU A 254 -14.63 1.38 -32.32
N GLY A 255 -15.44 2.38 -31.95
CA GLY A 255 -15.29 3.12 -30.68
C GLY A 255 -15.33 2.20 -29.47
N LEU A 256 -16.30 1.28 -29.42
CA LEU A 256 -16.43 0.31 -28.33
C LEU A 256 -15.24 -0.64 -28.22
N ILE A 257 -14.76 -1.13 -29.36
CA ILE A 257 -13.59 -2.01 -29.39
C ILE A 257 -12.36 -1.29 -28.86
N ASN A 258 -12.18 -0.02 -29.24
CA ASN A 258 -11.08 0.80 -28.75
C ASN A 258 -11.21 1.08 -27.24
N ASP A 259 -12.40 1.40 -26.75
CA ASP A 259 -12.66 1.60 -25.31
C ASP A 259 -12.34 0.33 -24.49
N LEU A 260 -12.76 -0.85 -24.99
CA LEU A 260 -12.48 -2.14 -24.36
C LEU A 260 -10.98 -2.46 -24.35
N LEU A 261 -10.27 -2.14 -25.44
CA LEU A 261 -8.82 -2.32 -25.54
C LEU A 261 -8.08 -1.39 -24.57
N ASP A 262 -8.46 -0.11 -24.54
CA ASP A 262 -7.89 0.86 -23.59
C ASP A 262 -8.10 0.40 -22.15
N GLN A 263 -9.31 -0.04 -21.80
CA GLN A 263 -9.63 -0.57 -20.48
C GLN A 263 -8.73 -1.77 -20.11
N ALA A 264 -8.59 -2.74 -21.02
CA ALA A 264 -7.76 -3.93 -20.77
C ALA A 264 -6.26 -3.59 -20.65
N GLN A 265 -5.77 -2.59 -21.39
CA GLN A 265 -4.38 -2.13 -21.30
C GLN A 265 -4.13 -1.37 -19.99
N MET A 266 -5.11 -0.58 -19.52
CA MET A 266 -5.03 0.14 -18.23
C MET A 266 -5.02 -0.84 -17.05
N GLU A 267 -5.94 -1.84 -17.04
CA GLU A 267 -5.99 -2.88 -16.01
C GLU A 267 -4.68 -3.67 -15.93
N ALA A 268 -4.06 -3.93 -17.07
CA ALA A 268 -2.76 -4.61 -17.14
C ALA A 268 -1.54 -3.71 -16.85
N GLY A 269 -1.74 -2.41 -16.57
CA GLY A 269 -0.66 -1.44 -16.37
C GLY A 269 0.24 -1.24 -17.59
N LYS A 270 -0.25 -1.54 -18.80
CA LYS A 270 0.51 -1.47 -20.06
C LYS A 270 0.32 -0.16 -20.81
N LEU A 271 -0.71 0.61 -20.43
CA LEU A 271 -0.97 1.90 -21.06
C LEU A 271 0.08 2.90 -20.60
N THR A 272 0.82 3.46 -21.53
CA THR A 272 1.86 4.47 -21.26
C THR A 272 1.39 5.83 -21.73
N ILE A 273 1.58 6.85 -20.91
CA ILE A 273 1.31 8.25 -21.26
C ILE A 273 2.50 8.82 -22.03
N LYS A 274 2.23 9.38 -23.20
CA LYS A 274 3.24 9.99 -24.09
C LYS A 274 3.23 11.49 -23.91
N MET A 275 4.01 11.97 -22.94
CA MET A 275 4.13 13.39 -22.69
C MET A 275 4.77 14.12 -23.87
N ALA A 276 4.11 15.16 -24.38
CA ALA A 276 4.57 16.01 -25.46
C ALA A 276 4.11 17.48 -25.23
N PRO A 277 4.82 18.46 -25.78
CA PRO A 277 4.32 19.84 -25.81
C PRO A 277 2.99 19.90 -26.58
N LEU A 278 2.02 20.60 -26.03
CA LEU A 278 0.71 20.83 -26.66
C LEU A 278 0.25 22.28 -26.40
N ARG A 279 -0.50 22.81 -27.34
CA ARG A 279 -1.14 24.12 -27.18
C ARG A 279 -2.59 23.91 -26.75
N PRO A 280 -3.05 24.57 -25.66
CA PRO A 280 -4.45 24.51 -25.24
C PRO A 280 -5.46 24.84 -26.31
N ALA A 281 -5.14 25.83 -27.16
CA ALA A 281 -5.98 26.24 -28.28
C ALA A 281 -6.19 25.11 -29.31
N GLU A 282 -5.13 24.40 -29.70
CA GLU A 282 -5.19 23.28 -30.64
C GLU A 282 -6.05 22.12 -30.10
N LEU A 283 -6.00 21.92 -28.78
CA LEU A 283 -6.81 20.89 -28.12
C LEU A 283 -8.31 21.23 -28.23
N LEU A 284 -8.70 22.49 -28.02
CA LEU A 284 -10.07 22.95 -28.18
C LEU A 284 -10.52 22.99 -29.65
N GLU A 285 -9.67 23.43 -30.56
CA GLU A 285 -9.96 23.41 -32.00
C GLU A 285 -10.27 21.99 -32.48
N THR A 286 -9.46 21.02 -32.05
CA THR A 286 -9.68 19.61 -32.40
C THR A 286 -11.00 19.08 -31.81
N LEU A 287 -11.34 19.48 -30.59
CA LEU A 287 -12.61 19.15 -29.94
C LEU A 287 -13.79 19.72 -30.73
N HIS A 288 -13.75 21.03 -31.12
CA HIS A 288 -14.79 21.67 -31.89
C HIS A 288 -14.97 21.00 -33.26
N GLY A 289 -13.87 20.65 -33.94
CA GLY A 289 -13.92 19.91 -35.21
C GLY A 289 -14.72 18.63 -35.17
N VAL A 290 -14.74 17.95 -34.01
CA VAL A 290 -15.47 16.69 -33.82
C VAL A 290 -16.88 16.91 -33.26
N MET A 291 -17.06 17.86 -32.32
CA MET A 291 -18.26 17.94 -31.48
C MET A 291 -19.26 18.98 -31.91
N ASP A 292 -18.87 20.05 -32.68
CA ASP A 292 -19.77 21.11 -33.07
C ASP A 292 -20.98 20.62 -33.87
N LYS A 293 -20.75 19.74 -34.84
CA LYS A 293 -21.82 19.16 -35.63
C LYS A 293 -22.77 18.34 -34.75
N THR A 294 -22.22 17.55 -33.80
CA THR A 294 -23.01 16.71 -32.92
C THR A 294 -23.88 17.55 -31.97
N ALA A 295 -23.33 18.67 -31.45
CA ALA A 295 -24.07 19.61 -30.63
C ALA A 295 -25.15 20.33 -31.44
N ALA A 296 -24.80 20.86 -32.64
CA ALA A 296 -25.71 21.56 -33.54
C ALA A 296 -26.86 20.66 -34.01
N ASP A 297 -26.61 19.40 -34.37
CA ASP A 297 -27.64 18.42 -34.76
C ASP A 297 -28.68 18.21 -33.64
N LYS A 298 -28.31 18.47 -32.39
CA LYS A 298 -29.18 18.38 -31.19
C LYS A 298 -29.75 19.75 -30.78
N GLY A 299 -29.33 20.86 -31.46
CA GLY A 299 -29.76 22.21 -31.15
C GLY A 299 -29.12 22.77 -29.87
N LEU A 300 -27.96 22.29 -29.48
CA LEU A 300 -27.19 22.75 -28.31
C LEU A 300 -26.09 23.73 -28.73
N ILE A 301 -25.78 24.66 -27.83
CA ILE A 301 -24.68 25.61 -28.00
C ILE A 301 -23.46 25.04 -27.31
N LEU A 302 -22.40 24.74 -28.09
CA LEU A 302 -21.08 24.35 -27.55
C LEU A 302 -20.16 25.57 -27.54
N THR A 303 -19.63 25.92 -26.38
CA THR A 303 -18.69 27.03 -26.22
C THR A 303 -17.42 26.57 -25.52
N SER A 304 -16.31 27.25 -25.75
CA SER A 304 -15.08 26.99 -25.04
C SER A 304 -14.36 28.29 -24.68
N GLU A 305 -13.60 28.24 -23.58
CA GLU A 305 -12.79 29.37 -23.11
C GLU A 305 -11.45 28.88 -22.54
N ILE A 306 -10.44 29.72 -22.64
CA ILE A 306 -9.10 29.47 -22.08
C ILE A 306 -8.80 30.63 -21.13
N ASP A 307 -8.37 30.30 -19.91
CA ASP A 307 -7.94 31.29 -18.92
C ASP A 307 -6.67 31.99 -19.41
N ASP A 308 -6.66 33.34 -19.34
CA ASP A 308 -5.55 34.19 -19.81
C ASP A 308 -4.23 33.92 -19.09
N HIS A 309 -4.27 33.30 -17.89
CA HIS A 309 -3.08 32.93 -17.11
C HIS A 309 -2.53 31.54 -17.47
N LEU A 310 -3.24 30.78 -18.32
CA LEU A 310 -2.77 29.46 -18.73
C LEU A 310 -1.60 29.62 -19.72
N PRO A 311 -0.47 28.88 -19.50
CA PRO A 311 0.65 28.92 -20.42
C PRO A 311 0.24 28.57 -21.87
N GLU A 312 0.83 29.24 -22.87
CA GLU A 312 0.58 28.94 -24.28
C GLU A 312 0.95 27.53 -24.69
N VAL A 313 1.92 26.92 -23.97
CA VAL A 313 2.37 25.54 -24.20
C VAL A 313 2.35 24.79 -22.87
N LEU A 314 1.65 23.67 -22.85
CA LEU A 314 1.60 22.71 -21.75
C LEU A 314 2.36 21.45 -22.14
N ASN A 315 2.70 20.63 -21.16
CA ASN A 315 3.23 19.30 -21.40
C ASN A 315 2.19 18.25 -20.98
N GLY A 316 1.80 17.40 -21.91
CA GLY A 316 0.75 16.39 -21.69
C GLY A 316 0.71 15.38 -22.81
N ASP A 317 -0.22 14.44 -22.78
CA ASP A 317 -0.50 13.53 -23.88
C ASP A 317 -1.70 14.06 -24.69
N PRO A 318 -1.46 14.65 -25.89
CA PRO A 318 -2.54 15.31 -26.67
C PRO A 318 -3.66 14.33 -27.03
N ALA A 319 -3.32 13.07 -27.38
CA ALA A 319 -4.31 12.08 -27.77
C ALA A 319 -5.20 11.67 -26.60
N ARG A 320 -4.62 11.50 -25.43
CA ARG A 320 -5.37 11.12 -24.22
C ARG A 320 -6.19 12.29 -23.65
N LEU A 321 -5.67 13.50 -23.70
CA LEU A 321 -6.41 14.71 -23.32
C LEU A 321 -7.61 14.94 -24.25
N HIS A 322 -7.42 14.76 -25.56
CA HIS A 322 -8.52 14.80 -26.53
C HIS A 322 -9.58 13.73 -26.23
N GLN A 323 -9.15 12.49 -25.93
CA GLN A 323 -10.06 11.39 -25.55
C GLN A 323 -10.88 11.73 -24.29
N ILE A 324 -10.25 12.32 -23.28
CA ILE A 324 -10.93 12.80 -22.07
C ILE A 324 -12.00 13.82 -22.44
N LEU A 325 -11.64 14.87 -23.21
CA LEU A 325 -12.54 15.94 -23.61
C LEU A 325 -13.72 15.40 -24.41
N VAL A 326 -13.47 14.57 -25.43
CA VAL A 326 -14.53 13.98 -26.26
C VAL A 326 -15.47 13.14 -25.42
N ASN A 327 -14.96 12.34 -24.48
CA ASN A 327 -15.80 11.53 -23.60
C ASN A 327 -16.71 12.38 -22.70
N LEU A 328 -16.16 13.46 -22.10
CA LEU A 328 -16.94 14.34 -21.23
C LEU A 328 -17.97 15.16 -22.02
N VAL A 329 -17.55 15.78 -23.15
CA VAL A 329 -18.44 16.61 -23.98
C VAL A 329 -19.51 15.75 -24.65
N ASN A 330 -19.19 14.54 -25.09
CA ASN A 330 -20.20 13.62 -25.65
C ASN A 330 -21.24 13.24 -24.59
N ASN A 331 -20.83 13.01 -23.34
CA ASN A 331 -21.78 12.79 -22.24
C ASN A 331 -22.63 14.04 -21.97
N ALA A 332 -22.02 15.23 -21.93
CA ALA A 332 -22.73 16.49 -21.75
C ALA A 332 -23.78 16.70 -22.86
N VAL A 333 -23.41 16.57 -24.12
CA VAL A 333 -24.34 16.66 -25.26
C VAL A 333 -25.41 15.58 -25.19
N LYS A 334 -25.06 14.35 -24.82
CA LYS A 334 -26.00 13.24 -24.72
C LYS A 334 -27.11 13.51 -23.69
N PHE A 335 -26.76 14.04 -22.52
CA PHE A 335 -27.67 14.21 -21.37
C PHE A 335 -28.27 15.61 -21.24
N THR A 336 -27.96 16.52 -22.16
CA THR A 336 -28.58 17.84 -22.30
C THR A 336 -29.57 17.80 -23.44
N ASP A 337 -30.86 18.01 -23.19
CA ASP A 337 -31.88 18.03 -24.22
C ASP A 337 -32.03 19.42 -24.85
N ARG A 338 -31.85 20.47 -24.07
CA ARG A 338 -31.85 21.90 -24.50
C ARG A 338 -30.88 22.68 -23.62
N GLY A 339 -30.23 23.69 -24.21
CA GLY A 339 -29.31 24.57 -23.48
C GLY A 339 -27.91 24.58 -24.09
N SER A 340 -26.89 24.48 -23.25
CA SER A 340 -25.51 24.62 -23.64
C SER A 340 -24.55 23.66 -22.94
N VAL A 341 -23.41 23.47 -23.60
CA VAL A 341 -22.24 22.80 -23.02
C VAL A 341 -21.08 23.80 -23.11
N ASN A 342 -20.40 24.02 -22.00
CA ASN A 342 -19.22 24.88 -21.93
C ASN A 342 -18.00 24.09 -21.54
N VAL A 343 -16.86 24.32 -22.20
CA VAL A 343 -15.57 23.74 -21.92
C VAL A 343 -14.60 24.85 -21.54
N ARG A 344 -14.04 24.77 -20.35
CA ARG A 344 -13.08 25.74 -19.87
C ARG A 344 -11.74 25.09 -19.55
N LEU A 345 -10.67 25.63 -20.09
CA LEU A 345 -9.30 25.34 -19.67
C LEU A 345 -8.86 26.42 -18.70
N PHE A 346 -8.53 26.06 -17.45
CA PHE A 346 -8.31 27.02 -16.38
C PHE A 346 -7.00 26.80 -15.62
N TYR A 347 -6.53 27.84 -14.96
CA TYR A 347 -5.28 27.88 -14.21
C TYR A 347 -5.54 28.10 -12.71
N PRO A 348 -5.70 27.03 -11.91
CA PRO A 348 -6.01 27.18 -10.49
C PRO A 348 -4.81 27.67 -9.65
N ASN A 349 -3.57 27.28 -10.02
CA ASN A 349 -2.34 27.69 -9.33
C ASN A 349 -1.08 27.31 -10.13
N ALA A 350 0.10 27.77 -9.65
CA ALA A 350 1.39 27.58 -10.32
C ALA A 350 1.83 26.12 -10.57
N HIS A 351 1.16 25.14 -9.98
CA HIS A 351 1.54 23.74 -10.08
C HIS A 351 0.51 22.87 -10.80
N ARG A 352 -0.67 23.41 -11.10
CA ARG A 352 -1.76 22.67 -11.73
C ARG A 352 -2.49 23.52 -12.77
N TRP A 353 -3.00 22.87 -13.79
CA TRP A 353 -3.97 23.38 -14.72
C TRP A 353 -5.19 22.47 -14.75
N GLY A 354 -6.28 22.91 -15.33
CA GLY A 354 -7.50 22.13 -15.29
C GLY A 354 -8.37 22.23 -16.52
N ILE A 355 -9.26 21.25 -16.63
CA ILE A 355 -10.32 21.14 -17.63
C ILE A 355 -11.65 21.12 -16.87
N GLU A 356 -12.55 22.01 -17.23
CA GLU A 356 -13.92 22.03 -16.72
C GLU A 356 -14.89 21.83 -17.89
N VAL A 357 -15.79 20.87 -17.75
CA VAL A 357 -16.89 20.65 -18.71
C VAL A 357 -18.18 20.79 -17.95
N MET A 358 -18.96 21.79 -18.33
CA MET A 358 -20.25 22.14 -17.73
C MET A 358 -21.37 21.95 -18.73
N ASP A 359 -22.42 21.27 -18.33
CA ASP A 359 -23.66 21.12 -19.08
C ASP A 359 -24.87 21.66 -18.31
N THR A 360 -25.92 22.01 -19.03
CA THR A 360 -27.22 22.41 -18.48
C THR A 360 -28.25 21.32 -18.58
N GLY A 361 -27.82 20.06 -18.49
CA GLY A 361 -28.64 18.89 -18.66
C GLY A 361 -29.43 18.50 -17.40
N ARG A 362 -29.98 17.27 -17.43
CA ARG A 362 -30.81 16.75 -16.34
C ARG A 362 -30.12 16.57 -14.99
N GLY A 363 -28.79 16.69 -14.93
CA GLY A 363 -28.01 16.41 -13.73
C GLY A 363 -27.94 14.93 -13.35
N ILE A 364 -27.25 14.67 -12.23
CA ILE A 364 -27.00 13.33 -11.68
C ILE A 364 -27.50 13.31 -10.23
N PRO A 365 -28.30 12.32 -9.83
CA PRO A 365 -28.69 12.15 -8.44
C PRO A 365 -27.48 11.98 -7.51
N GLU A 366 -27.50 12.57 -6.32
CA GLU A 366 -26.42 12.52 -5.36
C GLU A 366 -26.00 11.08 -5.00
N ALA A 367 -26.96 10.18 -4.90
CA ALA A 367 -26.75 8.76 -4.63
C ALA A 367 -25.93 8.04 -5.73
N ASP A 368 -25.99 8.53 -6.97
CA ASP A 368 -25.30 7.93 -8.11
C ASP A 368 -23.89 8.48 -8.33
N ILE A 369 -23.59 9.69 -7.85
CA ILE A 369 -22.30 10.37 -8.03
C ILE A 369 -21.09 9.48 -7.65
N PRO A 370 -21.08 8.75 -6.54
CA PRO A 370 -19.95 7.88 -6.20
C PRO A 370 -19.70 6.77 -7.22
N HIS A 371 -20.72 6.43 -8.00
CA HIS A 371 -20.77 5.24 -8.86
C HIS A 371 -20.67 5.52 -10.36
N ILE A 372 -20.69 6.77 -10.79
CA ILE A 372 -20.67 7.12 -12.23
C ILE A 372 -19.37 6.73 -12.94
N PHE A 373 -18.31 6.48 -12.17
CA PHE A 373 -17.01 6.03 -12.67
C PHE A 373 -16.83 4.51 -12.64
N ASP A 374 -17.84 3.76 -12.14
CA ASP A 374 -17.80 2.29 -12.12
C ASP A 374 -17.94 1.76 -13.55
N THR A 375 -17.08 0.80 -13.91
CA THR A 375 -17.09 0.18 -15.25
C THR A 375 -18.40 -0.54 -15.53
N PHE A 376 -18.96 -0.36 -16.73
CA PHE A 376 -20.24 -0.93 -17.18
C PHE A 376 -21.48 -0.49 -16.39
N ARG A 377 -21.37 0.52 -15.53
CA ARG A 377 -22.53 1.03 -14.79
C ARG A 377 -23.21 2.15 -15.57
N GLN A 378 -24.54 2.12 -15.53
CA GLN A 378 -25.41 3.16 -16.06
C GLN A 378 -26.39 3.58 -14.96
N VAL A 379 -26.64 4.87 -14.83
CA VAL A 379 -27.66 5.38 -13.91
C VAL A 379 -29.03 4.93 -14.42
N GLU A 380 -29.68 4.00 -13.71
CA GLU A 380 -31.01 3.51 -14.04
C GLU A 380 -32.04 4.61 -13.85
N GLY A 381 -32.75 4.99 -14.90
CA GLY A 381 -33.79 6.03 -14.80
C GLY A 381 -34.54 6.38 -16.10
N THR A 382 -34.27 5.71 -17.22
CA THR A 382 -35.00 6.00 -18.45
C THR A 382 -35.40 4.70 -19.19
N THR A 383 -36.70 4.49 -19.24
CA THR A 383 -37.42 3.45 -19.98
C THR A 383 -37.29 3.55 -21.52
N THR A 384 -36.32 4.25 -22.05
CA THR A 384 -36.10 4.37 -23.50
C THR A 384 -34.66 3.97 -23.85
N ARG A 385 -34.54 2.83 -24.53
CA ARG A 385 -33.30 2.27 -25.13
C ARG A 385 -32.65 3.17 -26.21
N VAL A 386 -32.92 4.47 -26.25
CA VAL A 386 -32.55 5.36 -27.35
C VAL A 386 -31.15 5.98 -27.17
N HIS A 387 -30.59 6.01 -25.96
CA HIS A 387 -29.30 6.67 -25.70
C HIS A 387 -28.26 5.69 -25.14
N GLY A 388 -27.95 4.64 -25.91
CA GLY A 388 -27.00 3.60 -25.52
C GLY A 388 -25.53 4.07 -25.44
N GLY A 389 -24.98 4.03 -24.25
CA GLY A 389 -23.52 3.97 -24.01
C GLY A 389 -23.23 2.70 -23.21
N PHE A 390 -21.99 2.19 -23.25
CA PHE A 390 -21.62 0.95 -22.57
C PHE A 390 -21.13 1.16 -21.12
N GLY A 391 -21.13 2.40 -20.62
CA GLY A 391 -20.66 2.71 -19.27
C GLY A 391 -19.13 2.64 -19.13
N LEU A 392 -18.39 2.78 -20.22
CA LEU A 392 -16.92 2.76 -20.23
C LEU A 392 -16.28 4.16 -20.24
N GLY A 393 -16.92 5.16 -20.84
CA GLY A 393 -16.30 6.47 -21.08
C GLY A 393 -15.82 7.18 -19.83
N LEU A 394 -16.62 7.25 -18.76
CA LEU A 394 -16.22 7.91 -17.51
C LEU A 394 -15.18 7.12 -16.72
N SER A 395 -15.24 5.79 -16.73
CA SER A 395 -14.19 4.96 -16.10
C SER A 395 -12.84 5.14 -16.79
N ILE A 396 -12.83 5.24 -18.13
CA ILE A 396 -11.64 5.56 -18.93
C ILE A 396 -11.11 6.95 -18.56
N VAL A 397 -11.97 7.96 -18.48
CA VAL A 397 -11.58 9.32 -18.06
C VAL A 397 -10.89 9.29 -16.68
N LYS A 398 -11.50 8.65 -15.68
CA LYS A 398 -10.92 8.56 -14.33
C LYS A 398 -9.54 7.89 -14.33
N GLN A 399 -9.38 6.80 -15.08
CA GLN A 399 -8.12 6.07 -15.17
C GLN A 399 -7.05 6.88 -15.91
N LEU A 400 -7.38 7.54 -17.03
CA LEU A 400 -6.45 8.40 -17.77
C LEU A 400 -5.97 9.58 -16.92
N VAL A 401 -6.89 10.23 -16.20
CA VAL A 401 -6.56 11.31 -15.26
C VAL A 401 -5.62 10.82 -14.17
N GLY A 402 -5.89 9.65 -13.60
CA GLY A 402 -5.02 9.03 -12.60
C GLY A 402 -3.62 8.71 -13.14
N LEU A 403 -3.52 8.16 -14.37
CA LEU A 403 -2.23 7.89 -15.03
C LEU A 403 -1.41 9.16 -15.31
N MET A 404 -2.08 10.30 -15.44
CA MET A 404 -1.44 11.63 -15.58
C MET A 404 -1.22 12.33 -14.22
N ASN A 405 -1.36 11.63 -13.09
CA ASN A 405 -1.25 12.17 -11.72
C ASN A 405 -2.22 13.33 -11.46
N GLY A 406 -3.38 13.30 -12.10
CA GLY A 406 -4.44 14.26 -11.95
C GLY A 406 -5.53 13.81 -10.99
N GLU A 407 -6.51 14.68 -10.78
CA GLU A 407 -7.71 14.44 -9.99
C GLU A 407 -8.94 14.83 -10.79
N ILE A 408 -10.03 14.09 -10.61
CA ILE A 408 -11.33 14.39 -11.19
C ILE A 408 -12.37 14.60 -10.11
N MET A 409 -13.15 15.67 -10.23
CA MET A 409 -14.26 16.01 -9.34
C MET A 409 -15.52 16.22 -10.16
N VAL A 410 -16.66 15.91 -9.58
CA VAL A 410 -17.99 16.12 -10.18
C VAL A 410 -18.85 16.93 -9.22
N LYS A 411 -19.57 17.91 -9.75
CA LYS A 411 -20.65 18.65 -9.08
C LYS A 411 -21.87 18.55 -9.96
N SER A 412 -22.99 18.10 -9.44
CA SER A 412 -24.21 17.96 -10.21
C SER A 412 -25.44 18.25 -9.36
N THR A 413 -26.43 18.88 -9.99
CA THR A 413 -27.75 19.13 -9.38
C THR A 413 -28.80 18.73 -10.37
N ILE A 414 -29.80 17.97 -9.92
CA ILE A 414 -30.90 17.50 -10.76
C ILE A 414 -31.60 18.70 -11.40
N ASP A 415 -31.90 18.61 -12.70
CA ASP A 415 -32.54 19.60 -13.55
C ASP A 415 -31.81 20.98 -13.66
N VAL A 416 -30.57 21.05 -13.17
CA VAL A 416 -29.69 22.23 -13.32
C VAL A 416 -28.54 21.95 -14.26
N GLY A 417 -27.90 20.77 -14.09
CA GLY A 417 -26.79 20.34 -14.93
C GLY A 417 -25.66 19.68 -14.14
N THR A 418 -24.57 19.39 -14.84
CA THR A 418 -23.39 18.73 -14.30
C THR A 418 -22.10 19.50 -14.66
N ILE A 419 -21.16 19.53 -13.73
CA ILE A 419 -19.83 20.08 -13.92
C ILE A 419 -18.82 19.00 -13.59
N PHE A 420 -18.02 18.61 -14.59
CA PHE A 420 -16.82 17.78 -14.40
C PHE A 420 -15.60 18.69 -14.34
N ILE A 421 -14.79 18.53 -13.31
CA ILE A 421 -13.57 19.31 -13.08
C ILE A 421 -12.40 18.35 -13.00
N ILE A 422 -11.44 18.50 -13.89
CA ILE A 422 -10.18 17.75 -13.90
C ILE A 422 -9.05 18.70 -13.59
N THR A 423 -8.15 18.29 -12.71
CA THR A 423 -6.90 19.03 -12.44
C THR A 423 -5.71 18.14 -12.72
N LEU A 424 -4.74 18.65 -13.45
CA LEU A 424 -3.52 17.96 -13.87
C LEU A 424 -2.29 18.72 -13.39
N PRO A 425 -1.17 18.03 -13.11
CA PRO A 425 0.09 18.71 -12.81
C PRO A 425 0.53 19.60 -13.97
N LEU A 426 0.93 20.81 -13.66
CA LEU A 426 1.53 21.72 -14.64
C LEU A 426 3.03 21.40 -14.72
N VAL A 427 3.45 20.75 -15.77
CA VAL A 427 4.86 20.54 -16.10
C VAL A 427 5.22 21.60 -17.14
N VAL A 428 5.84 22.67 -16.70
CA VAL A 428 6.33 23.73 -17.61
C VAL A 428 7.60 23.20 -18.26
N THR A 429 7.59 22.99 -19.56
CA THR A 429 8.82 22.78 -20.32
C THR A 429 9.41 24.17 -20.55
N GLU A 430 10.54 24.50 -19.92
CA GLU A 430 11.38 25.60 -20.37
C GLU A 430 11.78 25.29 -21.82
N LEU A 431 11.01 25.82 -22.76
CA LEU A 431 11.47 25.91 -24.14
C LEU A 431 12.71 26.78 -24.09
N LEU A 432 13.86 26.16 -24.32
CA LEU A 432 15.14 26.81 -24.51
C LEU A 432 14.93 28.06 -25.39
N GLU A 433 15.12 29.24 -24.81
CA GLU A 433 15.34 30.52 -25.50
C GLU A 433 16.59 30.45 -26.40
N LYS A 434 16.66 29.50 -27.32
CA LYS A 434 17.82 29.32 -28.21
C LYS A 434 17.60 29.79 -29.64
N ASP A 435 16.43 30.33 -29.97
CA ASP A 435 16.17 30.83 -31.33
C ASP A 435 15.89 32.33 -31.43
N ARG A 436 16.33 33.13 -30.47
CA ARG A 436 16.28 34.63 -30.58
C ARG A 436 17.65 35.28 -30.66
N THR A 437 18.63 34.62 -31.24
CA THR A 437 19.90 35.28 -31.58
C THR A 437 20.42 34.77 -32.91
N ILE A 438 19.91 35.36 -33.98
CA ILE A 438 20.68 35.54 -35.25
C ILE A 438 20.41 36.98 -35.71
N PRO A 439 21.47 37.72 -35.97
CA PRO A 439 21.47 39.15 -36.23
C PRO A 439 20.87 39.54 -37.58
#